data_16b73f2b4520f0d47314cbf1bf69acff
#
_entry.id   16b73f2b4520f0d47314cbf1bf69acff
#
_cell.length_a   1.000
_cell.length_b   1.000
_cell.length_c   1.000
_cell.angle_alpha   90.00
_cell.angle_beta   90.00
_cell.angle_gamma   90.00
#
_symmetry.space_group_name_H-M   'P 1'
#
loop_
_entity.id
_entity.type
_entity.pdbx_description
1 polymer ?
#
loop_
_entity_poly.entity_id
_entity_poly.type
_entity_poly.pdbx_seq_one_letter_code
_entity_poly.pdbx_strand_id
1 'polypeptide(L)'
;MTKHRQRGLTTVEFAMIAALLFIIIFTVIEFGRTWYISNALVEATRRGARVAAVCPVGDSKPAEVALLLNGDGVSTISPDLTTANIVVSYLDANGTPIAAPTTNYSAIRYVRVQVVDFTHQLLIPFIAPSVTMPAYTAVLPIESLGYAPSLQAFQSC
;
A
#
# COMPACT_ATOMS: atom_id res chain seq x y z
N MET A 1 1.25 -9.59 -65.62
CA MET A 1 0.15 -9.71 -64.66
C MET A 1 0.71 -9.66 -63.24
N THR A 2 0.60 -8.53 -62.59
CA THR A 2 1.29 -8.18 -61.35
C THR A 2 0.50 -8.64 -60.11
N LYS A 3 0.78 -9.84 -59.58
CA LYS A 3 0.11 -10.42 -58.39
C LYS A 3 0.88 -10.18 -57.07
N HIS A 4 1.90 -9.31 -57.03
CA HIS A 4 2.75 -9.11 -55.85
C HIS A 4 2.40 -7.93 -54.92
N ARG A 5 1.44 -7.09 -55.22
CA ARG A 5 1.11 -5.89 -54.42
C ARG A 5 0.16 -6.11 -53.25
N GLN A 6 -0.56 -7.22 -53.20
CA GLN A 6 -1.61 -7.44 -52.18
C GLN A 6 -1.13 -8.08 -50.87
N ARG A 7 0.05 -8.74 -50.85
CA ARG A 7 0.59 -9.44 -49.65
C ARG A 7 1.08 -8.47 -48.56
N GLY A 8 1.54 -7.27 -48.91
CA GLY A 8 2.02 -6.28 -47.96
C GLY A 8 0.87 -5.58 -47.21
N LEU A 9 -0.25 -5.35 -47.86
CA LEU A 9 -1.41 -4.64 -47.29
C LEU A 9 -2.08 -5.46 -46.18
N THR A 10 -2.29 -6.75 -46.39
CA THR A 10 -2.88 -7.65 -45.38
C THR A 10 -1.99 -7.83 -44.14
N THR A 11 -0.68 -7.77 -44.29
CA THR A 11 0.26 -7.83 -43.15
C THR A 11 0.16 -6.58 -42.27
N VAL A 12 0.05 -5.40 -42.87
CA VAL A 12 -0.13 -4.12 -42.15
C VAL A 12 -1.50 -4.06 -41.46
N GLU A 13 -2.55 -4.51 -42.11
CA GLU A 13 -3.89 -4.59 -41.56
C GLU A 13 -3.92 -5.53 -40.34
N PHE A 14 -3.33 -6.73 -40.47
CA PHE A 14 -3.19 -7.65 -39.34
C PHE A 14 -2.39 -7.05 -38.20
N ALA A 15 -1.29 -6.35 -38.48
CA ALA A 15 -0.47 -5.71 -37.45
C ALA A 15 -1.23 -4.65 -36.68
N MET A 16 -2.06 -3.84 -37.33
CA MET A 16 -2.91 -2.83 -36.67
C MET A 16 -3.96 -3.47 -35.77
N ILE A 17 -4.62 -4.53 -36.22
CA ILE A 17 -5.61 -5.28 -35.41
C ILE A 17 -4.92 -5.93 -34.21
N ALA A 18 -3.77 -6.55 -34.42
CA ALA A 18 -2.99 -7.17 -33.35
C ALA A 18 -2.54 -6.13 -32.31
N ALA A 19 -2.04 -4.96 -32.75
CA ALA A 19 -1.66 -3.89 -31.84
C ALA A 19 -2.84 -3.42 -30.98
N LEU A 20 -4.02 -3.21 -31.58
CA LEU A 20 -5.21 -2.84 -30.82
C LEU A 20 -5.59 -3.91 -29.80
N LEU A 21 -5.56 -5.18 -30.20
CA LEU A 21 -5.84 -6.30 -29.30
C LEU A 21 -4.89 -6.33 -28.10
N PHE A 22 -3.58 -6.17 -28.33
CA PHE A 22 -2.59 -6.16 -27.25
C PHE A 22 -2.78 -4.97 -26.31
N ILE A 23 -3.09 -3.78 -26.82
CA ILE A 23 -3.40 -2.61 -25.99
C ILE A 23 -4.56 -2.94 -25.04
N ILE A 24 -5.63 -3.55 -25.53
CA ILE A 24 -6.80 -3.93 -24.72
C ILE A 24 -6.39 -4.95 -23.65
N ILE A 25 -5.65 -5.99 -24.02
CA ILE A 25 -5.20 -7.04 -23.09
C ILE A 25 -4.32 -6.44 -22.00
N PHE A 26 -3.32 -5.64 -22.34
CA PHE A 26 -2.43 -5.03 -21.36
C PHE A 26 -3.18 -4.04 -20.45
N THR A 27 -4.14 -3.29 -20.97
CA THR A 27 -4.97 -2.40 -20.16
C THR A 27 -5.77 -3.18 -19.12
N VAL A 28 -6.35 -4.32 -19.48
CA VAL A 28 -7.10 -5.17 -18.53
C VAL A 28 -6.18 -5.74 -17.46
N ILE A 29 -5.00 -6.23 -17.84
CA ILE A 29 -4.00 -6.75 -16.88
C ILE A 29 -3.57 -5.65 -15.91
N GLU A 30 -3.26 -4.46 -16.39
CA GLU A 30 -2.78 -3.35 -15.56
C GLU A 30 -3.87 -2.84 -14.62
N PHE A 31 -5.11 -2.77 -15.09
CA PHE A 31 -6.25 -2.46 -14.23
C PHE A 31 -6.38 -3.49 -13.10
N GLY A 32 -6.27 -4.78 -13.41
CA GLY A 32 -6.31 -5.85 -12.40
C GLY A 32 -5.19 -5.73 -11.36
N ARG A 33 -3.96 -5.40 -11.79
CA ARG A 33 -2.82 -5.16 -10.90
C ARG A 33 -3.06 -3.96 -9.98
N THR A 34 -3.50 -2.85 -10.54
CA THR A 34 -3.79 -1.62 -9.77
C THR A 34 -4.89 -1.89 -8.74
N TRP A 35 -5.93 -2.61 -9.12
CA TRP A 35 -7.01 -3.00 -8.22
C TRP A 35 -6.54 -3.93 -7.10
N TYR A 36 -5.70 -4.92 -7.43
CA TYR A 36 -5.09 -5.80 -6.43
C TYR A 36 -4.27 -5.02 -5.41
N ILE A 37 -3.39 -4.12 -5.86
CA ILE A 37 -2.56 -3.29 -4.98
C ILE A 37 -3.44 -2.39 -4.10
N SER A 38 -4.49 -1.77 -4.63
CA SER A 38 -5.43 -0.97 -3.84
C SER A 38 -6.04 -1.77 -2.68
N ASN A 39 -6.51 -2.98 -2.93
CA ASN A 39 -7.05 -3.85 -1.89
C ASN A 39 -5.97 -4.29 -0.88
N ALA A 40 -4.77 -4.60 -1.36
CA ALA A 40 -3.65 -4.96 -0.50
C ALA A 40 -3.23 -3.80 0.44
N LEU A 41 -3.26 -2.54 -0.04
CA LEU A 41 -2.98 -1.37 0.77
C LEU A 41 -4.05 -1.12 1.84
N VAL A 42 -5.33 -1.33 1.54
CA VAL A 42 -6.41 -1.29 2.54
C VAL A 42 -6.17 -2.33 3.63
N GLU A 43 -5.80 -3.54 3.27
CA GLU A 43 -5.52 -4.60 4.25
C GLU A 43 -4.22 -4.33 5.02
N ALA A 44 -3.21 -3.73 4.39
CA ALA A 44 -1.98 -3.29 5.03
C ALA A 44 -2.27 -2.32 6.18
N THR A 45 -3.09 -1.29 5.95
CA THR A 45 -3.47 -0.33 6.99
C THR A 45 -4.18 -1.00 8.16
N ARG A 46 -5.09 -1.96 7.89
CA ARG A 46 -5.81 -2.70 8.93
C ARG A 46 -4.89 -3.56 9.78
N ARG A 47 -3.94 -4.27 9.15
CA ARG A 47 -2.94 -5.09 9.87
C ARG A 47 -2.03 -4.23 10.73
N GLY A 48 -1.49 -3.15 10.14
CA GLY A 48 -0.68 -2.19 10.86
C GLY A 48 -1.40 -1.59 12.07
N ALA A 49 -2.67 -1.23 11.90
CA ALA A 49 -3.47 -0.66 12.98
C ALA A 49 -3.72 -1.66 14.14
N ARG A 50 -3.96 -2.94 13.83
CA ARG A 50 -4.10 -3.98 14.88
C ARG A 50 -2.82 -4.15 15.70
N VAL A 51 -1.67 -4.16 15.02
CA VAL A 51 -0.37 -4.28 15.70
C VAL A 51 -0.08 -2.99 16.49
N ALA A 52 -0.34 -1.82 15.91
CA ALA A 52 -0.13 -0.53 16.58
C ALA A 52 -1.03 -0.32 17.82
N ALA A 53 -2.20 -0.98 17.89
CA ALA A 53 -3.09 -0.91 19.04
C ALA A 53 -2.53 -1.66 20.28
N VAL A 54 -1.63 -2.62 20.06
CA VAL A 54 -1.03 -3.44 21.14
C VAL A 54 0.44 -3.14 21.38
N CYS A 55 1.18 -2.66 20.38
CA CYS A 55 2.61 -2.35 20.50
C CYS A 55 2.86 -1.00 21.17
N PRO A 56 4.04 -0.81 21.78
CA PRO A 56 4.44 0.49 22.34
C PRO A 56 4.42 1.61 21.32
N VAL A 57 4.15 2.80 21.82
CA VAL A 57 4.20 4.01 21.00
C VAL A 57 5.61 4.22 20.43
N GLY A 58 5.70 4.34 19.10
CA GLY A 58 6.98 4.55 18.41
C GLY A 58 7.69 3.28 17.99
N ASP A 59 7.10 2.10 18.21
CA ASP A 59 7.65 0.83 17.69
C ASP A 59 7.58 0.78 16.16
N SER A 60 8.57 0.17 15.51
CA SER A 60 8.62 -0.02 14.05
C SER A 60 7.75 -1.18 13.56
N LYS A 61 7.43 -2.14 14.43
CA LYS A 61 6.69 -3.35 14.08
C LYS A 61 5.35 -3.11 13.38
N PRO A 62 4.53 -2.12 13.76
CA PRO A 62 3.30 -1.84 13.04
C PRO A 62 3.49 -1.57 11.54
N ALA A 63 4.55 -0.84 11.18
CA ALA A 63 4.87 -0.55 9.78
C ALA A 63 5.42 -1.79 9.05
N GLU A 64 6.29 -2.56 9.69
CA GLU A 64 6.87 -3.79 9.12
C GLU A 64 5.76 -4.83 8.83
N VAL A 65 4.86 -5.05 9.78
CA VAL A 65 3.74 -5.99 9.64
C VAL A 65 2.70 -5.48 8.63
N ALA A 66 2.44 -4.17 8.58
CA ALA A 66 1.57 -3.59 7.57
C ALA A 66 2.04 -3.97 6.16
N LEU A 67 3.32 -3.84 5.90
CA LEU A 67 3.92 -4.08 4.59
C LEU A 67 4.19 -5.56 4.29
N LEU A 68 4.00 -6.46 5.26
CA LEU A 68 4.44 -7.86 5.14
C LEU A 68 5.88 -7.95 4.65
N LEU A 69 6.79 -7.25 5.33
CA LEU A 69 8.20 -7.30 4.97
C LEU A 69 8.70 -8.74 5.07
N ASN A 70 9.38 -9.19 4.03
CA ASN A 70 10.13 -10.46 4.06
C ASN A 70 11.45 -10.25 4.83
N GLY A 71 12.23 -11.32 4.96
CA GLY A 71 13.53 -11.27 5.65
C GLY A 71 14.53 -10.25 5.07
N ASP A 72 14.35 -9.84 3.82
CA ASP A 72 15.20 -8.87 3.12
C ASP A 72 14.68 -7.43 3.27
N GLY A 73 13.61 -7.21 4.04
CA GLY A 73 13.02 -5.89 4.26
C GLY A 73 12.23 -5.34 3.07
N VAL A 74 11.93 -6.17 2.08
CA VAL A 74 11.15 -5.81 0.89
C VAL A 74 9.68 -6.16 1.13
N SER A 75 8.78 -5.24 0.76
CA SER A 75 7.34 -5.49 0.85
C SER A 75 6.88 -6.53 -0.18
N THR A 76 6.09 -7.51 0.28
CA THR A 76 5.46 -8.49 -0.61
C THR A 76 4.30 -7.93 -1.43
N ILE A 77 3.82 -6.73 -1.09
CA ILE A 77 2.74 -6.03 -1.82
C ILE A 77 3.29 -5.37 -3.09
N SER A 78 4.37 -4.62 -2.94
CA SER A 78 5.09 -3.96 -4.03
C SER A 78 6.52 -3.65 -3.59
N PRO A 79 7.54 -3.88 -4.44
CA PRO A 79 8.93 -3.53 -4.11
C PRO A 79 9.14 -2.04 -3.82
N ASP A 80 8.33 -1.17 -4.41
CA ASP A 80 8.43 0.29 -4.26
C ASP A 80 7.78 0.79 -2.96
N LEU A 81 7.07 -0.08 -2.23
CA LEU A 81 6.40 0.27 -0.99
C LEU A 81 7.34 0.04 0.19
N THR A 82 7.63 1.11 0.92
CA THR A 82 8.57 1.12 2.05
C THR A 82 7.90 1.54 3.35
N THR A 83 8.57 1.36 4.48
CA THR A 83 8.08 1.82 5.79
C THR A 83 7.88 3.34 5.85
N ALA A 84 8.56 4.12 5.01
CA ALA A 84 8.37 5.56 4.89
C ALA A 84 6.96 5.93 4.37
N ASN A 85 6.31 5.02 3.64
CA ASN A 85 4.94 5.22 3.18
C ASN A 85 3.90 4.92 4.27
N ILE A 86 4.30 4.37 5.41
CA ILE A 86 3.40 4.03 6.52
C ILE A 86 3.52 5.07 7.63
N VAL A 87 2.44 5.81 7.87
CA VAL A 87 2.35 6.78 8.95
C VAL A 87 1.45 6.23 10.05
N VAL A 88 2.02 6.04 11.24
CA VAL A 88 1.29 5.68 12.46
C VAL A 88 1.09 6.94 13.29
N SER A 89 -0.15 7.24 13.65
CA SER A 89 -0.51 8.39 14.47
C SER A 89 -1.50 7.99 15.56
N TYR A 90 -1.37 8.62 16.73
CA TYR A 90 -2.21 8.36 17.89
C TYR A 90 -3.18 9.51 18.07
N LEU A 91 -4.44 9.20 18.34
CA LEU A 91 -5.53 10.18 18.38
C LEU A 91 -6.16 10.22 19.77
N ASP A 92 -6.65 11.38 20.14
CA ASP A 92 -7.46 11.59 21.33
C ASP A 92 -8.92 11.12 21.16
N ALA A 93 -9.76 11.38 22.17
CA ALA A 93 -11.18 11.03 22.13
C ALA A 93 -11.99 11.76 21.04
N ASN A 94 -11.49 12.88 20.55
CA ASN A 94 -12.10 13.67 19.49
C ASN A 94 -11.59 13.30 18.09
N GLY A 95 -10.64 12.34 18.00
CA GLY A 95 -9.99 11.97 16.74
C GLY A 95 -8.88 12.92 16.30
N THR A 96 -8.42 13.82 17.21
CA THR A 96 -7.34 14.77 16.93
C THR A 96 -5.98 14.10 17.13
N PRO A 97 -5.00 14.27 16.22
CA PRO A 97 -3.67 13.72 16.39
C PRO A 97 -2.93 14.33 17.58
N ILE A 98 -2.32 13.47 18.40
CA ILE A 98 -1.51 13.87 19.55
C ILE A 98 -0.07 14.08 19.09
N ALA A 99 0.47 15.29 19.20
CA ALA A 99 1.80 15.66 18.72
C ALA A 99 2.93 14.91 19.45
N ALA A 100 2.77 14.62 20.74
CA ALA A 100 3.77 13.93 21.57
C ALA A 100 3.11 12.73 22.30
N PRO A 101 2.81 11.63 21.61
CA PRO A 101 2.08 10.50 22.18
C PRO A 101 2.86 9.77 23.29
N THR A 102 4.18 9.82 23.27
CA THR A 102 5.04 9.21 24.31
C THR A 102 4.96 9.92 25.66
N THR A 103 4.66 11.22 25.69
CA THR A 103 4.49 12.01 26.92
C THR A 103 3.02 12.16 27.33
N ASN A 104 2.10 12.06 26.39
CA ASN A 104 0.66 12.22 26.60
C ASN A 104 -0.10 10.88 26.47
N TYR A 105 0.47 9.83 27.03
CA TYR A 105 -0.03 8.46 26.89
C TYR A 105 -1.50 8.30 27.32
N SER A 106 -1.88 8.96 28.42
CA SER A 106 -3.23 8.89 28.97
C SER A 106 -4.31 9.55 28.11
N ALA A 107 -3.92 10.39 27.16
CA ALA A 107 -4.83 11.03 26.22
C ALA A 107 -5.15 10.18 25.00
N ILE A 108 -4.34 9.14 24.71
CA ILE A 108 -4.53 8.28 23.53
C ILE A 108 -5.82 7.47 23.69
N ARG A 109 -6.65 7.45 22.64
CA ARG A 109 -7.87 6.63 22.54
C ARG A 109 -7.91 5.78 21.30
N TYR A 110 -7.30 6.26 20.22
CA TYR A 110 -7.28 5.54 18.94
C TYR A 110 -5.88 5.59 18.36
N VAL A 111 -5.58 4.58 17.55
CA VAL A 111 -4.43 4.56 16.65
C VAL A 111 -4.93 4.65 15.21
N ARG A 112 -4.24 5.44 14.42
CA ARG A 112 -4.48 5.58 12.99
C ARG A 112 -3.24 5.19 12.22
N VAL A 113 -3.39 4.27 11.27
CA VAL A 113 -2.35 3.89 10.32
C VAL A 113 -2.79 4.31 8.93
N GLN A 114 -1.91 5.00 8.22
CA GLN A 114 -2.15 5.49 6.86
C GLN A 114 -1.03 5.04 5.93
N VAL A 115 -1.40 4.70 4.70
CA VAL A 115 -0.47 4.64 3.58
C VAL A 115 -0.51 5.98 2.87
N VAL A 116 0.63 6.65 2.74
CA VAL A 116 0.75 7.96 2.10
C VAL A 116 1.83 7.94 1.02
N ASP A 117 1.70 8.84 0.06
CA ASP A 117 2.71 9.12 -0.98
C ASP A 117 3.21 7.87 -1.73
N PHE A 118 2.34 6.87 -1.88
CA PHE A 118 2.68 5.68 -2.65
C PHE A 118 2.28 5.83 -4.12
N THR A 119 3.24 5.61 -4.99
CA THR A 119 3.08 5.69 -6.45
C THR A 119 3.31 4.31 -7.06
N HIS A 120 2.28 3.77 -7.69
CA HIS A 120 2.35 2.49 -8.39
C HIS A 120 2.88 2.68 -9.80
N GLN A 121 3.93 1.93 -10.15
CA GLN A 121 4.52 1.92 -11.49
C GLN A 121 3.71 1.02 -12.44
N LEU A 122 3.29 1.59 -13.57
CA LEU A 122 2.60 0.85 -14.62
C LEU A 122 3.60 0.13 -15.52
N LEU A 123 3.26 -1.06 -15.98
CA LEU A 123 4.07 -1.83 -16.91
C LEU A 123 3.79 -1.50 -18.38
N ILE A 124 2.71 -0.76 -18.67
CA ILE A 124 2.34 -0.42 -20.03
C ILE A 124 3.29 0.68 -20.55
N PRO A 125 4.13 0.37 -21.55
CA PRO A 125 4.95 1.38 -22.19
C PRO A 125 4.06 2.42 -22.89
N PHE A 126 4.49 3.68 -22.92
CA PHE A 126 3.87 4.80 -23.61
C PHE A 126 2.61 5.42 -22.97
N ILE A 127 2.04 4.83 -21.90
CA ILE A 127 0.89 5.41 -21.18
C ILE A 127 1.34 5.67 -19.75
N ALA A 128 1.12 6.88 -19.25
CA ALA A 128 1.46 7.37 -17.90
C ALA A 128 2.24 6.38 -17.04
N PRO A 129 3.53 6.54 -16.84
CA PRO A 129 4.41 5.51 -16.25
C PRO A 129 4.06 5.18 -14.79
N SER A 130 3.21 5.98 -14.13
CA SER A 130 2.87 5.80 -12.72
C SER A 130 1.51 6.37 -12.35
N VAL A 131 0.89 5.76 -11.32
CA VAL A 131 -0.38 6.21 -10.72
C VAL A 131 -0.15 6.43 -9.23
N THR A 132 -0.40 7.66 -8.76
CA THR A 132 -0.39 7.95 -7.32
C THR A 132 -1.63 7.36 -6.67
N MET A 133 -1.42 6.51 -5.67
CA MET A 133 -2.51 5.89 -4.92
C MET A 133 -3.10 6.87 -3.89
N PRO A 134 -4.42 6.81 -3.64
CA PRO A 134 -5.02 7.59 -2.56
C PRO A 134 -4.47 7.16 -1.20
N ALA A 135 -4.56 8.04 -0.22
CA ALA A 135 -4.19 7.71 1.15
C ALA A 135 -5.23 6.75 1.77
N TYR A 136 -4.82 5.50 1.95
CA TYR A 136 -5.63 4.51 2.67
C TYR A 136 -5.42 4.65 4.17
N THR A 137 -6.50 4.55 4.94
CA THR A 137 -6.47 4.80 6.38
C THR A 137 -7.27 3.74 7.13
N ALA A 138 -6.72 3.26 8.25
CA ALA A 138 -7.45 2.47 9.23
C ALA A 138 -7.30 3.12 10.62
N VAL A 139 -8.41 3.20 11.36
CA VAL A 139 -8.45 3.71 12.74
C VAL A 139 -9.04 2.63 13.63
N LEU A 140 -8.35 2.30 14.70
CA LEU A 140 -8.79 1.33 15.71
C LEU A 140 -8.67 1.94 17.12
N PRO A 141 -9.51 1.54 18.08
CA PRO A 141 -9.28 1.85 19.47
C PRO A 141 -7.98 1.21 19.96
N ILE A 142 -7.32 1.86 20.90
CA ILE A 142 -6.12 1.30 21.53
C ILE A 142 -6.50 0.13 22.45
N GLU A 143 -5.54 -0.76 22.63
CA GLU A 143 -5.62 -1.85 23.62
C GLU A 143 -4.56 -1.63 24.71
N SER A 144 -3.46 -2.37 24.68
CA SER A 144 -2.43 -2.33 25.72
C SER A 144 -1.32 -1.32 25.45
N LEU A 145 -1.09 -0.91 24.20
CA LEU A 145 0.04 -0.08 23.77
C LEU A 145 1.39 -0.55 24.37
N GLY A 146 1.59 -1.87 24.40
CA GLY A 146 2.79 -2.52 24.94
C GLY A 146 2.82 -2.67 26.46
N TYR A 147 1.83 -2.20 27.21
CA TYR A 147 1.79 -2.37 28.66
C TYR A 147 1.39 -3.80 29.05
N ALA A 148 2.25 -4.49 29.77
CA ALA A 148 2.00 -5.82 30.31
C ALA A 148 1.68 -5.73 31.82
N PRO A 149 0.39 -5.86 32.23
CA PRO A 149 -0.01 -5.73 33.64
C PRO A 149 0.69 -6.72 34.58
N SER A 150 0.98 -7.94 34.08
CA SER A 150 1.68 -8.97 34.84
C SER A 150 3.12 -8.62 35.19
N LEU A 151 3.77 -7.80 34.37
CA LEU A 151 5.15 -7.37 34.56
C LEU A 151 5.25 -5.91 35.02
N GLN A 152 4.13 -5.19 35.05
CA GLN A 152 4.06 -3.75 35.33
C GLN A 152 5.04 -2.92 34.49
N ALA A 153 5.29 -3.34 33.24
CA ALA A 153 6.26 -2.75 32.34
C ALA A 153 5.77 -2.74 30.91
N PHE A 154 6.33 -1.85 30.11
CA PHE A 154 6.16 -1.83 28.66
C PHE A 154 7.09 -2.84 28.02
N GLN A 155 6.58 -3.60 27.08
CA GLN A 155 7.34 -4.59 26.31
C GLN A 155 7.34 -4.20 24.83
N SER A 156 8.49 -4.36 24.19
CA SER A 156 8.62 -4.23 22.74
C SER A 156 7.84 -5.32 21.99
N CYS A 157 7.36 -5.04 20.83
CA CYS A 157 6.88 -6.01 19.87
C CYS A 157 8.04 -6.57 19.04
#